data_ab57d93aeeb0b8bde01186aa720f4789
#
_entry.id   ab57d93aeeb0b8bde01186aa720f4789
#
_cell.length_a   1.000
_cell.length_b   1.000
_cell.length_c   1.000
_cell.angle_alpha   90.00
_cell.angle_beta   90.00
_cell.angle_gamma   90.00
#
_symmetry.space_group_name_H-M   'P 1'
#
loop_
_entity.id
_entity.type
_entity.pdbx_description
1 polymer ?
#
loop_
_entity_poly.entity_id
_entity_poly.type
_entity_poly.pdbx_seq_one_letter_code
_entity_poly.pdbx_strand_id
1 'polypeptide(L)'
;MLDYVSSHDVLMTLGVVPTRPDTNYGYVQACGGRDAFNRNEPVEVKTFTEKPDKELAKVFMSTGEFFWNSGIFLWKAKTIQEEMEKHLPEVTGLFKGWEKALGTAIEGEFVTRAYTDSLNISIDYGVME
;
A
#
# COMPACT_ATOMS: atom_id res chain seq x y z
N MET A 1 -7.94 7.88 -11.86
CA MET A 1 -7.16 7.75 -10.61
C MET A 1 -6.56 9.08 -10.15
N LEU A 2 -5.78 9.76 -10.99
CA LEU A 2 -5.11 11.02 -10.62
C LEU A 2 -6.10 12.09 -10.13
N ASP A 3 -7.17 12.34 -10.87
CA ASP A 3 -8.17 13.35 -10.51
C ASP A 3 -8.84 13.05 -9.16
N TYR A 4 -9.08 11.77 -8.89
CA TYR A 4 -9.67 11.34 -7.62
C TYR A 4 -8.72 11.59 -6.45
N VAL A 5 -7.47 11.14 -6.56
CA VAL A 5 -6.45 11.32 -5.51
C VAL A 5 -6.12 12.79 -5.29
N SER A 6 -6.14 13.63 -6.35
CA SER A 6 -5.88 15.06 -6.19
C SER A 6 -6.90 15.78 -5.30
N SER A 7 -8.13 15.27 -5.24
CA SER A 7 -9.23 15.86 -4.48
C SER A 7 -9.59 15.11 -3.18
N HIS A 8 -8.99 13.93 -2.93
CA HIS A 8 -9.25 13.09 -1.77
C HIS A 8 -7.96 12.68 -1.07
N ASP A 9 -8.01 12.59 0.26
CA ASP A 9 -6.87 12.12 1.07
C ASP A 9 -6.96 10.61 1.26
N VAL A 10 -6.61 9.88 0.21
CA VAL A 10 -6.71 8.41 0.15
C VAL A 10 -5.43 7.78 -0.38
N LEU A 11 -5.22 6.52 -0.02
CA LEU A 11 -4.26 5.64 -0.65
C LEU A 11 -5.03 4.81 -1.69
N MET A 12 -4.65 4.91 -2.95
CA MET A 12 -5.26 4.14 -4.03
C MET A 12 -4.34 3.05 -4.53
N THR A 13 -4.90 1.89 -4.82
CA THR A 13 -4.21 0.82 -5.55
C THR A 13 -5.01 0.41 -6.78
N LEU A 14 -4.33 -0.15 -7.75
CA LEU A 14 -4.96 -0.74 -8.93
C LEU A 14 -5.21 -2.23 -8.69
N GLY A 15 -6.48 -2.63 -8.72
CA GLY A 15 -6.90 -4.03 -8.65
C GLY A 15 -6.90 -4.69 -10.02
N VAL A 16 -6.55 -5.98 -10.04
CA VAL A 16 -6.59 -6.82 -11.25
C VAL A 16 -7.48 -8.03 -10.96
N VAL A 17 -8.32 -8.37 -11.93
CA VAL A 17 -9.20 -9.55 -11.82
C VAL A 17 -8.37 -10.82 -11.74
N PRO A 18 -8.45 -11.60 -10.65
CA PRO A 18 -7.68 -12.83 -10.53
C PRO A 18 -8.20 -13.91 -11.48
N THR A 19 -7.29 -14.63 -12.10
CA THR A 19 -7.60 -15.73 -13.03
C THR A 19 -7.26 -17.11 -12.46
N ARG A 20 -6.54 -17.15 -11.33
CA ARG A 20 -6.11 -18.36 -10.64
C ARG A 20 -5.86 -18.05 -9.15
N PRO A 21 -5.87 -19.04 -8.25
CA PRO A 21 -5.56 -18.82 -6.84
C PRO A 21 -4.03 -18.70 -6.63
N ASP A 22 -3.47 -17.58 -7.06
CA ASP A 22 -2.04 -17.32 -6.94
C ASP A 22 -1.69 -16.83 -5.53
N THR A 23 -0.64 -17.39 -4.95
CA THR A 23 -0.16 -17.06 -3.59
C THR A 23 0.95 -16.02 -3.58
N ASN A 24 1.38 -15.54 -4.75
CA ASN A 24 2.46 -14.56 -4.87
C ASN A 24 1.94 -13.11 -4.89
N TYR A 25 0.63 -12.93 -4.98
CA TYR A 25 0.00 -11.60 -5.01
C TYR A 25 -0.71 -11.28 -3.69
N GLY A 26 -0.79 -10.00 -3.39
CA GLY A 26 -1.75 -9.48 -2.43
C GLY A 26 -3.16 -9.49 -3.01
N TYR A 27 -4.16 -9.62 -2.13
CA TYR A 27 -5.58 -9.61 -2.48
C TYR A 27 -6.26 -8.45 -1.76
N VAL A 28 -7.05 -7.69 -2.51
CA VAL A 28 -7.90 -6.62 -1.98
C VAL A 28 -9.36 -7.00 -2.16
N GLN A 29 -10.14 -6.86 -1.10
CA GLN A 29 -11.58 -7.03 -1.15
C GLN A 29 -12.24 -5.69 -1.44
N ALA A 30 -12.93 -5.58 -2.57
CA ALA A 30 -13.63 -4.37 -2.97
C ALA A 30 -15.07 -4.36 -2.45
N CYS A 31 -15.51 -3.26 -1.86
CA CYS A 31 -16.92 -3.05 -1.51
C CYS A 31 -17.78 -3.08 -2.77
N GLY A 32 -18.82 -3.94 -2.80
CA GLY A 32 -19.65 -4.15 -3.98
C GLY A 32 -19.06 -5.10 -5.04
N GLY A 33 -17.93 -5.71 -4.77
CA GLY A 33 -17.36 -6.79 -5.56
C GLY A 33 -17.13 -6.47 -7.04
N ARG A 34 -17.37 -7.47 -7.90
CA ARG A 34 -17.13 -7.37 -9.34
C ARG A 34 -17.97 -6.29 -10.03
N ASP A 35 -19.19 -6.07 -9.60
CA ASP A 35 -20.09 -5.09 -10.20
C ASP A 35 -19.60 -3.66 -9.97
N ALA A 36 -19.10 -3.37 -8.77
CA ALA A 36 -18.50 -2.08 -8.46
C ALA A 36 -17.21 -1.87 -9.27
N PHE A 37 -16.35 -2.88 -9.34
CA PHE A 37 -15.13 -2.86 -10.12
C PHE A 37 -15.39 -2.59 -11.62
N ASN A 38 -16.38 -3.22 -12.21
CA ASN A 38 -16.72 -3.08 -13.63
C ASN A 38 -17.20 -1.68 -14.02
N ARG A 39 -17.66 -0.87 -13.05
CA ARG A 39 -18.03 0.54 -13.32
C ARG A 39 -16.82 1.44 -13.58
N ASN A 40 -15.61 0.94 -13.35
CA ASN A 40 -14.37 1.69 -13.51
C ASN A 40 -14.33 2.98 -12.65
N GLU A 41 -14.94 2.91 -11.48
CA GLU A 41 -14.96 3.96 -10.48
C GLU A 41 -14.08 3.57 -9.28
N PRO A 42 -13.57 4.53 -8.50
CA PRO A 42 -12.91 4.24 -7.24
C PRO A 42 -13.86 3.49 -6.31
N VAL A 43 -13.37 2.41 -5.73
CA VAL A 43 -14.12 1.53 -4.82
C VAL A 43 -13.37 1.42 -3.51
N GLU A 44 -14.08 1.49 -2.40
CA GLU A 44 -13.50 1.30 -1.08
C GLU A 44 -12.99 -0.13 -0.92
N VAL A 45 -11.77 -0.26 -0.39
CA VAL A 45 -11.17 -1.53 -0.02
C VAL A 45 -11.64 -1.89 1.40
N LYS A 46 -12.25 -3.05 1.53
CA LYS A 46 -12.73 -3.58 2.82
C LYS A 46 -11.64 -4.32 3.58
N THR A 47 -10.87 -5.13 2.88
CA THR A 47 -9.73 -5.88 3.46
C THR A 47 -8.59 -5.92 2.48
N PHE A 48 -7.38 -6.03 3.04
CA PHE A 48 -6.13 -6.23 2.31
C PHE A 48 -5.40 -7.42 2.92
N THR A 49 -5.01 -8.41 2.12
CA THR A 49 -4.28 -9.59 2.58
C THR A 49 -3.10 -9.85 1.64
N GLU A 50 -1.90 -9.75 2.17
CA GLU A 50 -0.68 -9.97 1.38
C GLU A 50 -0.34 -11.47 1.35
N LYS A 51 -0.12 -12.00 0.16
CA LYS A 51 0.37 -13.37 -0.09
C LYS A 51 -0.32 -14.45 0.76
N PRO A 52 -1.65 -14.64 0.61
CA PRO A 52 -2.38 -15.67 1.35
C PRO A 52 -1.88 -17.07 1.01
N ASP A 53 -2.19 -18.03 1.86
CA ASP A 53 -1.97 -19.43 1.50
C ASP A 53 -2.93 -19.89 0.38
N LYS A 54 -2.68 -21.07 -0.16
CA LYS A 54 -3.43 -21.57 -1.33
C LYS A 54 -4.91 -21.79 -1.04
N GLU A 55 -5.26 -22.23 0.15
CA GLU A 55 -6.66 -22.50 0.51
C GLU A 55 -7.43 -21.18 0.66
N LEU A 56 -6.83 -20.20 1.30
CA LEU A 56 -7.41 -18.85 1.41
C LEU A 56 -7.52 -18.18 0.03
N ALA A 57 -6.52 -18.32 -0.84
CA ALA A 57 -6.58 -17.80 -2.21
C ALA A 57 -7.73 -18.40 -3.02
N LYS A 58 -8.03 -19.70 -2.86
CA LYS A 58 -9.20 -20.36 -3.47
C LYS A 58 -10.52 -19.77 -2.95
N VAL A 59 -10.60 -19.53 -1.63
CA VAL A 59 -11.79 -18.90 -1.03
C VAL A 59 -11.97 -17.50 -1.61
N PHE A 60 -10.94 -16.69 -1.69
CA PHE A 60 -11.02 -15.36 -2.30
C PHE A 60 -11.51 -15.39 -3.74
N MET A 61 -11.05 -16.34 -4.54
CA MET A 61 -11.52 -16.54 -5.90
C MET A 61 -13.01 -16.86 -5.99
N SER A 62 -13.52 -17.65 -5.05
CA SER A 62 -14.92 -18.12 -5.06
C SER A 62 -15.93 -17.02 -4.73
N THR A 63 -15.53 -15.98 -4.01
CA THR A 63 -16.45 -14.90 -3.59
C THR A 63 -16.78 -13.90 -4.69
N GLY A 64 -15.87 -13.71 -5.68
CA GLY A 64 -15.99 -12.68 -6.71
C GLY A 64 -15.78 -11.24 -6.21
N GLU A 65 -15.36 -11.06 -4.95
CA GLU A 65 -15.14 -9.75 -4.32
C GLU A 65 -13.68 -9.35 -4.24
N PHE A 66 -12.77 -10.29 -4.48
CA PHE A 66 -11.33 -10.09 -4.33
C PHE A 66 -10.63 -9.87 -5.67
N PHE A 67 -9.65 -8.98 -5.64
CA PHE A 67 -8.82 -8.62 -6.78
C PHE A 67 -7.36 -8.72 -6.37
N TRP A 68 -6.48 -9.04 -7.32
CA TRP A 68 -5.04 -8.94 -7.05
C TRP A 68 -4.64 -7.50 -6.86
N ASN A 69 -3.85 -7.24 -5.84
CA ASN A 69 -3.13 -5.99 -5.72
C ASN A 69 -2.01 -5.95 -6.77
N SER A 70 -2.06 -4.96 -7.66
CA SER A 70 -1.03 -4.82 -8.70
C SER A 70 0.32 -4.32 -8.19
N GLY A 71 0.36 -3.82 -6.95
CA GLY A 71 1.53 -3.10 -6.42
C GLY A 71 1.70 -1.70 -7.01
N ILE A 72 0.72 -1.22 -7.78
CA ILE A 72 0.70 0.15 -8.30
C ILE A 72 -0.16 0.99 -7.36
N PHE A 73 0.49 1.95 -6.70
CA PHE A 73 -0.15 2.83 -5.75
C PHE A 73 -0.17 4.26 -6.24
N LEU A 74 -1.17 5.00 -5.80
CA LEU A 74 -1.31 6.42 -6.06
C LEU A 74 -1.81 7.13 -4.81
N TRP A 75 -1.11 8.18 -4.41
CA TRP A 75 -1.42 8.98 -3.22
C TRP A 75 -0.83 10.38 -3.31
N LYS A 76 -1.31 11.28 -2.45
CA LYS A 76 -0.60 12.53 -2.18
C LYS A 76 0.59 12.28 -1.26
N ALA A 77 1.69 12.99 -1.46
CA ALA A 77 2.87 12.89 -0.60
C ALA A 77 2.53 13.11 0.88
N LYS A 78 1.67 14.09 1.17
CA LYS A 78 1.20 14.37 2.53
C LYS A 78 0.44 13.18 3.12
N THR A 79 -0.49 12.58 2.37
CA THR A 79 -1.32 11.47 2.83
C THR A 79 -0.47 10.25 3.20
N ILE A 80 0.44 9.84 2.32
CA ILE A 80 1.30 8.68 2.62
C ILE A 80 2.25 8.96 3.79
N GLN A 81 2.75 10.17 3.92
CA GLN A 81 3.58 10.56 5.05
C GLN A 81 2.83 10.44 6.37
N GLU A 82 1.61 10.96 6.45
CA GLU A 82 0.74 10.86 7.63
C GLU A 82 0.42 9.41 7.99
N GLU A 83 0.11 8.58 7.00
CA GLU A 83 -0.17 7.15 7.23
C GLU A 83 1.08 6.38 7.67
N MET A 84 2.25 6.68 7.12
CA MET A 84 3.51 6.10 7.59
C MET A 84 3.84 6.52 9.02
N GLU A 85 3.62 7.77 9.38
CA GLU A 85 3.83 8.26 10.76
C GLU A 85 2.89 7.56 11.75
N LYS A 86 1.67 7.27 11.33
CA LYS A 86 0.66 6.58 12.15
C LYS A 86 0.95 5.09 12.32
N HIS A 87 1.32 4.40 11.25
CA HIS A 87 1.45 2.94 11.22
C HIS A 87 2.88 2.44 11.37
N LEU A 88 3.87 3.23 11.00
CA LEU A 88 5.29 2.89 11.04
C LEU A 88 6.12 3.98 11.76
N PRO A 89 5.78 4.36 12.99
CA PRO A 89 6.47 5.43 13.72
C PRO A 89 7.96 5.12 13.97
N GLU A 90 8.32 3.84 14.08
CA GLU A 90 9.72 3.44 14.22
C GLU A 90 10.54 3.76 12.96
N VAL A 91 9.95 3.59 11.78
CA VAL A 91 10.61 3.91 10.50
C VAL A 91 10.67 5.43 10.30
N THR A 92 9.55 6.12 10.43
CA THR A 92 9.51 7.58 10.23
C THR A 92 10.34 8.34 11.23
N GLY A 93 10.44 7.84 12.46
CA GLY A 93 11.29 8.41 13.50
C GLY A 93 12.78 8.47 13.13
N LEU A 94 13.27 7.50 12.35
CA LEU A 94 14.66 7.46 11.88
C LEU A 94 14.99 8.55 10.87
N PHE A 95 13.97 9.06 10.16
CA PHE A 95 14.12 10.13 9.18
C PHE A 95 13.83 11.52 9.75
N LYS A 96 13.53 11.66 11.03
CA LYS A 96 13.38 12.98 11.67
C LYS A 96 14.65 13.80 11.53
N GLY A 97 14.49 15.07 11.13
CA GLY A 97 15.61 15.98 10.92
C GLY A 97 16.21 15.89 9.52
N TRP A 98 15.60 15.17 8.60
CA TRP A 98 16.05 15.05 7.21
C TRP A 98 16.22 16.42 6.52
N GLU A 99 15.37 17.39 6.84
CA GLU A 99 15.41 18.74 6.28
C GLU A 99 16.72 19.47 6.60
N LYS A 100 17.32 19.16 7.77
CA LYS A 100 18.59 19.76 8.20
C LYS A 100 19.78 19.03 7.59
N ALA A 101 19.64 17.77 7.23
CA ALA A 101 20.71 16.97 6.65
C ALA A 101 20.78 17.09 5.12
N LEU A 102 19.63 17.26 4.47
CA LEU A 102 19.50 17.30 3.01
C LEU A 102 20.34 18.42 2.40
N GLY A 103 21.14 18.09 1.40
CA GLY A 103 22.04 19.04 0.71
C GLY A 103 23.26 19.46 1.52
N THR A 104 23.55 18.82 2.66
CA THR A 104 24.71 19.11 3.50
C THR A 104 25.75 17.98 3.45
N ALA A 105 26.94 18.20 4.06
CA ALA A 105 27.98 17.19 4.12
C ALA A 105 27.60 15.93 4.93
N ILE A 106 26.59 16.01 5.80
CA ILE A 106 26.13 14.90 6.64
C ILE A 106 25.00 14.08 6.01
N GLU A 107 24.49 14.46 4.84
CA GLU A 107 23.35 13.78 4.18
C GLU A 107 23.61 12.28 3.99
N GLY A 108 24.77 11.92 3.45
CA GLY A 108 25.11 10.52 3.19
C GLY A 108 25.15 9.67 4.46
N GLU A 109 25.74 10.20 5.53
CA GLU A 109 25.79 9.52 6.84
C GLU A 109 24.39 9.39 7.44
N PHE A 110 23.59 10.44 7.38
CA PHE A 110 22.21 10.45 7.86
C PHE A 110 21.36 9.38 7.17
N VAL A 111 21.39 9.34 5.83
CA VAL A 111 20.65 8.36 5.03
C VAL A 111 21.11 6.93 5.34
N THR A 112 22.43 6.70 5.38
CA THR A 112 22.98 5.38 5.68
C THR A 112 22.52 4.87 7.04
N ARG A 113 22.57 5.72 8.07
CA ARG A 113 22.12 5.36 9.41
C ARG A 113 20.61 5.03 9.43
N ALA A 114 19.78 5.90 8.83
CA ALA A 114 18.35 5.70 8.81
C ALA A 114 17.96 4.36 8.16
N TYR A 115 18.56 4.02 7.03
CA TYR A 115 18.31 2.74 6.35
C TYR A 115 18.90 1.54 7.08
N THR A 116 20.05 1.67 7.74
CA THR A 116 20.67 0.58 8.51
C THR A 116 19.80 0.19 9.71
N ASP A 117 19.23 1.17 10.38
CA ASP A 117 18.42 0.94 11.60
C ASP A 117 16.93 0.66 11.27
N SER A 118 16.51 0.87 10.03
CA SER A 118 15.12 0.70 9.62
C SER A 118 14.69 -0.77 9.58
N LEU A 119 13.42 -1.01 9.94
CA LEU A 119 12.77 -2.29 9.68
C LEU A 119 12.73 -2.57 8.18
N ASN A 120 12.99 -3.82 7.83
CA ASN A 120 12.79 -4.31 6.47
C ASN A 120 11.33 -4.77 6.32
N ILE A 121 10.45 -3.85 5.98
CA ILE A 121 9.02 -4.09 5.83
C ILE A 121 8.51 -3.42 4.55
N SER A 122 7.67 -4.11 3.79
CA SER A 122 7.02 -3.51 2.63
C SER A 122 5.85 -2.63 3.07
N ILE A 123 5.46 -1.69 2.22
CA ILE A 123 4.29 -0.85 2.44
C ILE A 123 3.00 -1.67 2.52
N ASP A 124 2.95 -2.79 1.81
CA ASP A 124 1.81 -3.70 1.82
C ASP A 124 1.51 -4.24 3.21
N TYR A 125 2.57 -4.63 3.95
CA TYR A 125 2.45 -5.09 5.34
C TYR A 125 2.38 -3.96 6.36
N GLY A 126 3.13 -2.89 6.14
CA GLY A 126 3.30 -1.84 7.14
C GLY A 126 2.17 -0.82 7.18
N VAL A 127 1.51 -0.58 6.08
CA VAL A 127 0.49 0.46 5.93
C VAL A 127 -0.83 -0.08 5.38
N MET A 128 -0.78 -0.94 4.34
CA MET A 128 -1.98 -1.37 3.62
C MET A 128 -2.74 -2.51 4.33
N GLU A 129 -2.05 -3.43 4.95
CA GLU A 129 -2.63 -4.52 5.73
C GLU A 129 -2.86 -4.10 7.20
#